data_d3b2518afde708e17141db7681809ee8
#
_entry.id   d3b2518afde708e17141db7681809ee8
#
_cell.length_a   1.000
_cell.length_b   1.000
_cell.length_c   1.000
_cell.angle_alpha   90.00
_cell.angle_beta   90.00
_cell.angle_gamma   90.00
#
_symmetry.space_group_name_H-M   'P 1'
#
loop_
_entity.id
_entity.type
_entity.pdbx_description
1 polymer ?
#
loop_
_entity_poly.entity_id
_entity_poly.type
_entity_poly.pdbx_seq_one_letter_code
_entity_poly.pdbx_strand_id
1 'polypeptide(L)'
;VVFYCTSYLNPQFNKRQIKVISITCIITVIITICVIPQTVVSISFMGGHITSLASLTMALFCILYYLNQRRSLLPVSILSLGLFSMRAKFFVTYAFSILLFSLHKRIKLFNIRILVMSGILIFILINYVIWDKFNLYFIQGTEEDSGVARPLFYITSFKILIDYFPFGSGLASFANNASGIFYSPLYYKYDLWQVWGCTPAYPDFVADAFYPNLAQFGIVGVLLFFYFLYKRYNEITRLKNVDRYILGLIVLITILFESVADTMILSNRGVLFFLILGMLRNDLLKDNS
;
A
#
# COMPACT_ATOMS: atom_id res chain seq x y z
N VAL A 1 13.28 -7.77 4.71
CA VAL A 1 14.64 -7.23 4.94
C VAL A 1 14.55 -5.85 5.56
N VAL A 2 14.00 -4.80 4.89
CA VAL A 2 13.95 -3.39 5.36
C VAL A 2 13.43 -3.29 6.81
N PHE A 3 12.28 -3.87 7.11
CA PHE A 3 11.69 -3.87 8.45
C PHE A 3 12.65 -4.39 9.53
N TYR A 4 13.29 -5.53 9.28
CA TYR A 4 14.19 -6.13 10.26
C TYR A 4 15.49 -5.34 10.42
N CYS A 5 16.08 -4.86 9.32
CA CYS A 5 17.26 -3.98 9.36
C CYS A 5 16.97 -2.72 10.17
N THR A 6 15.84 -2.04 9.93
CA THR A 6 15.48 -0.81 10.65
C THR A 6 15.22 -1.09 12.12
N SER A 7 14.53 -2.19 12.43
CA SER A 7 14.29 -2.62 13.80
C SER A 7 15.58 -2.95 14.56
N TYR A 8 16.60 -3.49 13.87
CA TYR A 8 17.90 -3.80 14.47
C TYR A 8 18.76 -2.56 14.67
N LEU A 9 18.86 -1.70 13.63
CA LEU A 9 19.72 -0.50 13.64
C LEU A 9 19.20 0.60 14.60
N ASN A 10 17.92 0.57 14.96
CA ASN A 10 17.30 1.53 15.86
C ASN A 10 17.67 3.00 15.57
N PRO A 11 17.36 3.53 14.37
CA PRO A 11 17.74 4.87 13.98
C PRO A 11 17.11 5.92 14.91
N GLN A 12 17.92 6.85 15.38
CA GLN A 12 17.48 7.97 16.20
C GLN A 12 17.81 9.28 15.50
N PHE A 13 16.87 10.21 15.54
CA PHE A 13 17.03 11.48 14.86
C PHE A 13 17.20 12.62 15.87
N ASN A 14 18.25 13.41 15.73
CA ASN A 14 18.41 14.64 16.49
C ASN A 14 17.59 15.80 15.88
N LYS A 15 17.43 16.90 16.62
CA LYS A 15 16.62 18.06 16.17
C LYS A 15 17.09 18.62 14.82
N ARG A 16 18.40 18.62 14.53
CA ARG A 16 18.96 19.10 13.27
C ARG A 16 18.57 18.20 12.09
N GLN A 17 18.67 16.88 12.28
CA GLN A 17 18.26 15.89 11.27
C GLN A 17 16.76 15.96 10.99
N ILE A 18 15.93 16.08 12.01
CA ILE A 18 14.46 16.26 11.87
C ILE A 18 14.15 17.49 11.02
N LYS A 19 14.83 18.63 11.29
CA LYS A 19 14.66 19.86 10.52
C LYS A 19 15.06 19.67 9.05
N VAL A 20 16.22 19.03 8.80
CA VAL A 20 16.69 18.76 7.44
C VAL A 20 15.69 17.85 6.69
N ILE A 21 15.28 16.74 7.29
CA ILE A 21 14.31 15.82 6.68
C ILE A 21 12.99 16.54 6.37
N SER A 22 12.48 17.36 7.31
CA SER A 22 11.24 18.12 7.09
C SER A 22 11.37 19.12 5.93
N ILE A 23 12.49 19.83 5.83
CA ILE A 23 12.79 20.74 4.71
C ILE A 23 12.88 19.98 3.39
N THR A 24 13.60 18.84 3.37
CA THR A 24 13.71 18.00 2.18
C THR A 24 12.33 17.51 1.72
N CYS A 25 11.48 17.06 2.65
CA CYS A 25 10.10 16.68 2.32
C CYS A 25 9.30 17.84 1.67
N ILE A 26 9.42 19.06 2.21
CA ILE A 26 8.75 20.24 1.65
C ILE A 26 9.27 20.55 0.25
N ILE A 27 10.60 20.54 0.05
CA ILE A 27 11.23 20.76 -1.24
C ILE A 27 10.75 19.72 -2.27
N THR A 28 10.75 18.45 -1.90
CA THR A 28 10.25 17.36 -2.76
C THR A 28 8.82 17.61 -3.20
N VAL A 29 7.95 18.04 -2.27
CA VAL A 29 6.54 18.37 -2.57
C VAL A 29 6.45 19.58 -3.52
N ILE A 30 7.21 20.63 -3.29
CA ILE A 30 7.22 21.83 -4.16
C ILE A 30 7.65 21.44 -5.57
N ILE A 31 8.75 20.68 -5.71
CA ILE A 31 9.22 20.18 -7.01
C ILE A 31 8.11 19.34 -7.68
N THR A 32 7.48 18.44 -6.94
CA THR A 32 6.40 17.59 -7.46
C THR A 32 5.23 18.44 -7.99
N ILE A 33 4.81 19.47 -7.26
CA ILE A 33 3.74 20.40 -7.70
C ILE A 33 4.14 21.16 -8.96
N CYS A 34 5.37 21.64 -9.04
CA CYS A 34 5.86 22.37 -10.21
C CYS A 34 5.96 21.48 -11.46
N VAL A 35 6.18 20.18 -11.28
CA VAL A 35 6.35 19.22 -12.39
C VAL A 35 5.02 18.60 -12.84
N ILE A 36 4.00 18.53 -11.97
CA ILE A 36 2.67 17.96 -12.28
C ILE A 36 2.05 18.52 -13.58
N PRO A 37 2.11 19.83 -13.91
CA PRO A 37 1.50 20.36 -15.13
C PRO A 37 2.15 19.86 -16.42
N GLN A 38 3.38 19.35 -16.37
CA GLN A 38 4.13 18.86 -17.51
C GLN A 38 4.02 17.33 -17.58
N THR A 39 3.04 16.80 -18.31
CA THR A 39 2.65 15.38 -18.27
C THR A 39 3.82 14.39 -18.47
N VAL A 40 4.69 14.59 -19.43
CA VAL A 40 5.81 13.68 -19.73
C VAL A 40 6.88 13.74 -18.62
N VAL A 41 7.26 14.96 -18.22
CA VAL A 41 8.29 15.17 -17.17
C VAL A 41 7.76 14.72 -15.81
N SER A 42 6.48 14.95 -15.51
CA SER A 42 5.86 14.50 -14.25
C SER A 42 5.83 12.98 -14.14
N ILE A 43 5.50 12.28 -15.23
CA ILE A 43 5.49 10.81 -15.26
C ILE A 43 6.90 10.27 -15.02
N SER A 44 7.92 10.80 -15.71
CA SER A 44 9.31 10.38 -15.52
C SER A 44 9.82 10.66 -14.11
N PHE A 45 9.54 11.84 -13.55
CA PHE A 45 9.93 12.22 -12.19
C PHE A 45 9.24 11.35 -11.12
N MET A 46 7.99 10.95 -11.34
CA MET A 46 7.23 10.09 -10.44
C MET A 46 7.50 8.59 -10.62
N GLY A 47 8.57 8.22 -11.31
CA GLY A 47 8.92 6.82 -11.55
C GLY A 47 8.00 6.13 -12.57
N GLY A 48 7.56 6.88 -13.58
CA GLY A 48 6.81 6.36 -14.72
C GLY A 48 5.31 6.21 -14.52
N HIS A 49 4.77 6.51 -13.32
CA HIS A 49 3.34 6.35 -13.09
C HIS A 49 2.78 7.33 -12.04
N ILE A 50 1.58 7.86 -12.30
CA ILE A 50 0.93 8.86 -11.42
C ILE A 50 0.58 8.30 -10.02
N THR A 51 0.49 6.97 -9.84
CA THR A 51 0.32 6.36 -8.51
C THR A 51 1.52 6.61 -7.60
N SER A 52 2.68 6.91 -8.15
CA SER A 52 3.86 7.24 -7.37
C SER A 52 3.68 8.54 -6.58
N LEU A 53 2.91 9.51 -7.08
CA LEU A 53 2.54 10.72 -6.33
C LEU A 53 1.75 10.35 -5.07
N ALA A 54 0.73 9.52 -5.19
CA ALA A 54 -0.09 9.07 -4.06
C ALA A 54 0.76 8.37 -2.99
N SER A 55 1.59 7.41 -3.41
CA SER A 55 2.48 6.67 -2.49
C SER A 55 3.54 7.58 -1.86
N LEU A 56 4.10 8.53 -2.62
CA LEU A 56 5.09 9.49 -2.13
C LEU A 56 4.48 10.40 -1.05
N THR A 57 3.33 11.03 -1.34
CA THR A 57 2.68 11.94 -0.37
C THR A 57 2.26 11.21 0.90
N MET A 58 1.79 9.96 0.80
CA MET A 58 1.49 9.12 1.96
C MET A 58 2.76 8.79 2.76
N ALA A 59 3.86 8.44 2.10
CA ALA A 59 5.12 8.15 2.78
C ALA A 59 5.69 9.39 3.48
N LEU A 60 5.67 10.56 2.81
CA LEU A 60 6.09 11.83 3.40
C LEU A 60 5.22 12.23 4.59
N PHE A 61 3.90 12.05 4.49
CA PHE A 61 2.99 12.23 5.62
C PHE A 61 3.40 11.35 6.81
N CYS A 62 3.64 10.06 6.59
CA CYS A 62 4.01 9.14 7.65
C CYS A 62 5.36 9.51 8.29
N ILE A 63 6.36 9.90 7.50
CA ILE A 63 7.66 10.36 8.00
C ILE A 63 7.51 11.62 8.84
N LEU A 64 6.82 12.63 8.34
CA LEU A 64 6.64 13.89 9.04
C LEU A 64 5.78 13.73 10.31
N TYR A 65 4.77 12.85 10.25
CA TYR A 65 3.99 12.53 11.43
C TYR A 65 4.83 11.79 12.48
N TYR A 66 5.70 10.86 12.05
CA TYR A 66 6.65 10.20 12.95
C TYR A 66 7.58 11.19 13.64
N LEU A 67 8.15 12.15 12.89
CA LEU A 67 9.16 13.07 13.40
C LEU A 67 8.56 14.21 14.24
N ASN A 68 7.47 14.83 13.77
CA ASN A 68 6.88 16.02 14.36
C ASN A 68 5.67 15.76 15.24
N GLN A 69 5.15 14.53 15.23
CA GLN A 69 3.89 14.17 15.89
C GLN A 69 2.77 15.13 15.43
N ARG A 70 1.82 15.46 16.31
CA ARG A 70 0.71 16.38 15.99
C ARG A 70 1.02 17.87 16.14
N ARG A 71 2.26 18.23 16.29
CA ARG A 71 2.64 19.63 16.53
C ARG A 71 2.45 20.56 15.34
N SER A 72 2.20 20.01 14.15
CA SER A 72 1.97 20.82 12.94
C SER A 72 0.90 20.20 12.03
N LEU A 73 0.25 21.03 11.22
CA LEU A 73 -0.66 20.58 10.16
C LEU A 73 0.07 20.21 8.87
N LEU A 74 1.38 20.41 8.82
CA LEU A 74 2.22 20.13 7.64
C LEU A 74 2.05 18.71 7.11
N PRO A 75 2.05 17.61 7.93
CA PRO A 75 1.81 16.27 7.41
C PRO A 75 0.48 16.17 6.65
N VAL A 76 -0.59 16.75 7.20
CA VAL A 76 -1.93 16.70 6.58
C VAL A 76 -1.96 17.47 5.27
N SER A 77 -1.33 18.64 5.21
CA SER A 77 -1.24 19.42 3.96
C SER A 77 -0.53 18.64 2.86
N ILE A 78 0.58 17.96 3.19
CA ILE A 78 1.32 17.12 2.24
C ILE A 78 0.47 15.93 1.78
N LEU A 79 -0.23 15.27 2.70
CA LEU A 79 -1.13 14.17 2.36
C LEU A 79 -2.22 14.63 1.39
N SER A 80 -2.78 15.82 1.59
CA SER A 80 -3.83 16.38 0.73
C SER A 80 -3.37 16.61 -0.71
N LEU A 81 -2.08 16.83 -0.96
CA LEU A 81 -1.53 16.94 -2.31
C LEU A 81 -1.62 15.61 -3.10
N GLY A 82 -1.67 14.48 -2.40
CA GLY A 82 -1.89 13.19 -3.04
C GLY A 82 -3.25 13.04 -3.73
N LEU A 83 -4.24 13.88 -3.37
CA LEU A 83 -5.55 13.90 -4.02
C LEU A 83 -5.44 14.26 -5.51
N PHE A 84 -4.44 15.05 -5.92
CA PHE A 84 -4.17 15.33 -7.34
C PHE A 84 -3.80 14.09 -8.15
N SER A 85 -3.45 12.97 -7.51
CA SER A 85 -3.24 11.70 -8.21
C SER A 85 -4.54 11.13 -8.81
N MET A 86 -5.71 11.59 -8.37
CA MET A 86 -7.05 11.14 -8.79
C MET A 86 -7.21 9.61 -8.72
N ARG A 87 -6.50 8.95 -7.79
CA ARG A 87 -6.56 7.50 -7.60
C ARG A 87 -7.60 7.12 -6.56
N ALA A 88 -8.59 6.29 -6.96
CA ALA A 88 -9.68 5.85 -6.09
C ALA A 88 -9.18 5.23 -4.78
N LYS A 89 -8.17 4.35 -4.85
CA LYS A 89 -7.55 3.73 -3.67
C LYS A 89 -6.91 4.75 -2.71
N PHE A 90 -6.34 5.86 -3.25
CA PHE A 90 -5.76 6.90 -2.43
C PHE A 90 -6.83 7.69 -1.67
N PHE A 91 -7.99 7.95 -2.27
CA PHE A 91 -9.10 8.59 -1.56
C PHE A 91 -9.52 7.80 -0.32
N VAL A 92 -9.55 6.48 -0.40
CA VAL A 92 -9.87 5.60 0.74
C VAL A 92 -8.80 5.73 1.82
N THR A 93 -7.52 5.56 1.48
CA THR A 93 -6.42 5.65 2.45
C THR A 93 -6.27 7.04 3.04
N TYR A 94 -6.52 8.10 2.24
CA TYR A 94 -6.58 9.48 2.68
C TYR A 94 -7.68 9.69 3.74
N ALA A 95 -8.91 9.27 3.43
CA ALA A 95 -10.05 9.44 4.32
C ALA A 95 -9.83 8.72 5.66
N PHE A 96 -9.32 7.47 5.64
CA PHE A 96 -8.93 6.74 6.85
C PHE A 96 -7.83 7.45 7.64
N SER A 97 -6.80 7.95 6.96
CA SER A 97 -5.69 8.64 7.61
C SER A 97 -6.16 9.91 8.32
N ILE A 98 -7.02 10.71 7.66
CA ILE A 98 -7.59 11.92 8.26
C ILE A 98 -8.52 11.59 9.41
N LEU A 99 -9.38 10.55 9.27
CA LEU A 99 -10.25 10.09 10.33
C LEU A 99 -9.46 9.69 11.57
N LEU A 100 -8.47 8.83 11.42
CA LEU A 100 -7.61 8.38 12.51
C LEU A 100 -6.81 9.54 13.13
N PHE A 101 -6.27 10.42 12.29
CA PHE A 101 -5.57 11.62 12.75
C PHE A 101 -6.47 12.56 13.55
N SER A 102 -7.74 12.72 13.18
CA SER A 102 -8.71 13.61 13.83
C SER A 102 -9.23 13.04 15.15
N LEU A 103 -9.40 11.73 15.25
CA LEU A 103 -10.00 11.06 16.39
C LEU A 103 -9.04 10.78 17.57
N HIS A 104 -7.80 11.18 17.47
CA HIS A 104 -6.69 10.94 18.39
C HIS A 104 -7.03 10.97 19.90
N LYS A 105 -7.74 11.97 20.39
CA LYS A 105 -8.04 12.11 21.83
C LYS A 105 -9.10 11.14 22.34
N ARG A 106 -9.83 10.45 21.45
CA ARG A 106 -11.00 9.61 21.75
C ARG A 106 -10.79 8.13 21.49
N ILE A 107 -9.65 7.76 20.90
CA ILE A 107 -9.39 6.36 20.54
C ILE A 107 -8.91 5.59 21.76
N LYS A 108 -9.85 5.05 22.54
CA LYS A 108 -9.64 3.78 23.22
C LYS A 108 -9.90 2.69 22.18
N LEU A 109 -8.94 1.76 22.02
CA LEU A 109 -8.96 0.60 21.14
C LEU A 109 -10.40 0.09 20.92
N PHE A 110 -10.79 -0.08 19.65
CA PHE A 110 -12.08 -0.61 19.23
C PHE A 110 -13.32 0.15 19.75
N ASN A 111 -13.38 1.46 19.56
CA ASN A 111 -14.63 2.15 19.76
C ASN A 111 -15.55 1.83 18.56
N ILE A 112 -16.69 1.13 18.83
CA ILE A 112 -17.69 0.78 17.82
C ILE A 112 -18.12 1.99 16.96
N ARG A 113 -18.10 3.21 17.53
CA ARG A 113 -18.39 4.44 16.80
C ARG A 113 -17.39 4.73 15.69
N ILE A 114 -16.11 4.44 15.91
CA ILE A 114 -15.04 4.63 14.89
C ILE A 114 -15.23 3.61 13.78
N LEU A 115 -15.55 2.36 14.15
CA LEU A 115 -15.82 1.32 13.18
C LEU A 115 -17.05 1.67 12.32
N VAL A 116 -18.13 2.14 12.93
CA VAL A 116 -19.35 2.56 12.22
C VAL A 116 -19.06 3.78 11.34
N MET A 117 -18.41 4.82 11.86
CA MET A 117 -18.05 6.00 11.05
C MET A 117 -17.13 5.66 9.88
N SER A 118 -16.15 4.80 10.09
CA SER A 118 -15.27 4.34 9.00
C SER A 118 -16.04 3.51 7.98
N GLY A 119 -16.96 2.65 8.42
CA GLY A 119 -17.84 1.88 7.55
C GLY A 119 -18.75 2.78 6.70
N ILE A 120 -19.37 3.78 7.30
CA ILE A 120 -20.19 4.77 6.59
C ILE A 120 -19.36 5.55 5.58
N LEU A 121 -18.15 6.00 5.98
CA LEU A 121 -17.24 6.72 5.09
C LEU A 121 -16.82 5.86 3.90
N ILE A 122 -16.47 4.60 4.11
CA ILE A 122 -16.15 3.65 3.04
C ILE A 122 -17.36 3.45 2.12
N PHE A 123 -18.54 3.26 2.69
CA PHE A 123 -19.77 3.08 1.91
C PHE A 123 -20.06 4.28 1.01
N ILE A 124 -19.91 5.50 1.53
CA ILE A 124 -20.07 6.74 0.77
C ILE A 124 -19.00 6.81 -0.35
N LEU A 125 -17.72 6.54 -0.03
CA LEU A 125 -16.65 6.58 -1.01
C LEU A 125 -16.84 5.53 -2.11
N ILE A 126 -17.28 4.31 -1.78
CA ILE A 126 -17.58 3.28 -2.78
C ILE A 126 -18.70 3.76 -3.70
N ASN A 127 -19.81 4.26 -3.17
CA ASN A 127 -20.97 4.62 -3.98
C ASN A 127 -20.76 5.87 -4.85
N TYR A 128 -20.03 6.88 -4.37
CA TYR A 128 -19.92 8.17 -5.08
C TYR A 128 -18.62 8.39 -5.84
N VAL A 129 -17.55 7.67 -5.48
CA VAL A 129 -16.22 7.91 -6.06
C VAL A 129 -15.67 6.69 -6.79
N ILE A 130 -16.02 5.50 -6.32
CA ILE A 130 -15.38 4.26 -6.74
C ILE A 130 -16.34 3.34 -7.50
N TRP A 131 -17.66 3.60 -7.44
CA TRP A 131 -18.67 2.67 -7.95
C TRP A 131 -18.42 2.17 -9.37
N ASP A 132 -18.11 3.07 -10.30
CA ASP A 132 -17.87 2.68 -11.69
C ASP A 132 -16.66 1.75 -11.81
N LYS A 133 -15.59 2.04 -11.06
CA LYS A 133 -14.40 1.19 -11.03
C LYS A 133 -14.63 -0.11 -10.27
N PHE A 134 -15.41 -0.05 -9.17
CA PHE A 134 -15.78 -1.24 -8.42
C PHE A 134 -16.64 -2.16 -9.26
N ASN A 135 -17.64 -1.62 -9.95
CA ASN A 135 -18.49 -2.37 -10.87
C ASN A 135 -17.67 -3.01 -12.00
N LEU A 136 -16.77 -2.23 -12.63
CA LEU A 136 -15.90 -2.72 -13.70
C LEU A 136 -14.98 -3.86 -13.22
N TYR A 137 -14.37 -3.73 -12.03
CA TYR A 137 -13.35 -4.69 -11.58
C TYR A 137 -13.91 -5.87 -10.77
N PHE A 138 -15.05 -5.73 -10.11
CA PHE A 138 -15.57 -6.77 -9.18
C PHE A 138 -16.92 -7.36 -9.63
N ILE A 139 -17.64 -6.71 -10.53
CA ILE A 139 -18.91 -7.22 -11.04
C ILE A 139 -18.75 -7.63 -12.49
N GLN A 140 -18.47 -6.68 -13.40
CA GLN A 140 -18.34 -6.97 -14.83
C GLN A 140 -17.03 -7.69 -15.16
N GLY A 141 -15.94 -7.35 -14.49
CA GLY A 141 -14.62 -7.91 -14.76
C GLY A 141 -14.40 -9.34 -14.27
N THR A 142 -15.35 -9.93 -13.53
CA THR A 142 -15.31 -11.34 -13.13
C THR A 142 -15.87 -12.29 -14.19
N GLU A 143 -16.54 -11.77 -15.22
CA GLU A 143 -16.94 -12.57 -16.37
C GLU A 143 -15.69 -12.95 -17.19
N GLU A 144 -15.57 -14.23 -17.56
CA GLU A 144 -14.38 -14.75 -18.26
C GLU A 144 -14.09 -14.01 -19.57
N ASP A 145 -15.12 -13.50 -20.23
CA ASP A 145 -15.02 -12.73 -21.46
C ASP A 145 -14.79 -11.21 -21.27
N SER A 146 -14.69 -10.73 -20.04
CA SER A 146 -14.59 -9.28 -19.76
C SER A 146 -13.31 -8.63 -20.27
N GLY A 147 -12.25 -9.41 -20.51
CA GLY A 147 -10.93 -8.91 -20.92
C GLY A 147 -10.22 -8.03 -19.89
N VAL A 148 -10.72 -7.95 -18.67
CA VAL A 148 -10.12 -7.14 -17.60
C VAL A 148 -9.12 -7.98 -16.81
N ALA A 149 -7.84 -7.67 -16.92
CA ALA A 149 -6.74 -8.47 -16.35
C ALA A 149 -6.85 -8.70 -14.83
N ARG A 150 -7.09 -7.65 -14.02
CA ARG A 150 -7.00 -7.72 -12.55
C ARG A 150 -7.94 -8.74 -11.91
N PRO A 151 -9.26 -8.77 -12.20
CA PRO A 151 -10.18 -9.78 -11.64
C PRO A 151 -9.76 -11.19 -12.03
N LEU A 152 -9.34 -11.39 -13.28
CA LEU A 152 -8.89 -12.70 -13.77
C LEU A 152 -7.65 -13.19 -13.02
N PHE A 153 -6.72 -12.29 -12.67
CA PHE A 153 -5.58 -12.64 -11.81
C PHE A 153 -6.01 -13.10 -10.42
N TYR A 154 -7.04 -12.49 -9.82
CA TYR A 154 -7.59 -12.94 -8.54
C TYR A 154 -8.21 -14.33 -8.67
N ILE A 155 -9.07 -14.55 -9.66
CA ILE A 155 -9.71 -15.85 -9.90
C ILE A 155 -8.64 -16.92 -10.16
N THR A 156 -7.69 -16.62 -11.04
CA THR A 156 -6.59 -17.56 -11.37
C THR A 156 -5.70 -17.87 -10.16
N SER A 157 -5.48 -16.89 -9.27
CA SER A 157 -4.70 -17.13 -8.05
C SER A 157 -5.32 -18.20 -7.17
N PHE A 158 -6.65 -18.27 -7.06
CA PHE A 158 -7.34 -19.35 -6.34
C PHE A 158 -7.18 -20.70 -7.04
N LYS A 159 -7.27 -20.74 -8.38
CA LYS A 159 -7.02 -21.97 -9.17
C LYS A 159 -5.59 -22.47 -8.90
N ILE A 160 -4.59 -21.57 -8.93
CA ILE A 160 -3.18 -21.91 -8.64
C ILE A 160 -3.00 -22.40 -7.21
N LEU A 161 -3.65 -21.80 -6.22
CA LEU A 161 -3.58 -22.24 -4.83
C LEU A 161 -4.07 -23.67 -4.64
N ILE A 162 -5.08 -24.09 -5.42
CA ILE A 162 -5.61 -25.45 -5.40
C ILE A 162 -4.69 -26.41 -6.17
N ASP A 163 -4.33 -26.06 -7.41
CA ASP A 163 -3.55 -26.93 -8.31
C ASP A 163 -2.14 -27.19 -7.78
N TYR A 164 -1.55 -26.23 -7.07
CA TYR A 164 -0.19 -26.29 -6.53
C TYR A 164 -0.15 -26.30 -5.00
N PHE A 165 -1.17 -26.89 -4.38
CA PHE A 165 -1.22 -27.04 -2.92
C PHE A 165 -0.07 -27.94 -2.41
N PRO A 166 0.57 -27.63 -1.26
CA PRO A 166 0.38 -26.44 -0.42
C PRO A 166 1.39 -25.31 -0.68
N PHE A 167 2.43 -25.53 -1.49
CA PHE A 167 3.60 -24.65 -1.62
C PHE A 167 3.52 -23.64 -2.77
N GLY A 168 2.48 -23.73 -3.62
CA GLY A 168 2.26 -22.83 -4.75
C GLY A 168 3.09 -23.19 -5.99
N SER A 169 3.00 -22.33 -7.00
CA SER A 169 3.58 -22.58 -8.33
C SER A 169 5.08 -22.25 -8.43
N GLY A 170 5.68 -21.74 -7.35
CA GLY A 170 7.10 -21.40 -7.30
C GLY A 170 7.38 -19.91 -7.51
N LEU A 171 8.56 -19.50 -7.05
CA LEU A 171 8.99 -18.11 -7.09
C LEU A 171 9.04 -17.57 -8.53
N ALA A 172 8.62 -16.33 -8.70
CA ALA A 172 8.59 -15.61 -9.98
C ALA A 172 7.68 -16.23 -11.07
N SER A 173 6.77 -17.12 -10.69
CA SER A 173 5.90 -17.82 -11.64
C SER A 173 4.59 -17.10 -11.95
N PHE A 174 4.08 -16.21 -11.05
CA PHE A 174 2.75 -15.62 -11.23
C PHE A 174 2.62 -14.21 -10.62
N ALA A 175 1.93 -13.33 -11.33
CA ALA A 175 1.50 -11.99 -10.90
C ALA A 175 2.64 -11.08 -10.38
N ASN A 176 3.79 -11.09 -11.04
CA ASN A 176 4.93 -10.22 -10.74
C ASN A 176 5.71 -9.85 -12.00
N ASN A 177 6.58 -8.85 -11.90
CA ASN A 177 7.36 -8.37 -13.04
C ASN A 177 8.26 -9.45 -13.66
N ALA A 178 8.85 -10.32 -12.84
CA ALA A 178 9.72 -11.38 -13.34
C ALA A 178 8.95 -12.41 -14.18
N SER A 179 7.71 -12.76 -13.77
CA SER A 179 6.84 -13.65 -14.53
C SER A 179 6.36 -13.03 -15.85
N GLY A 180 6.35 -11.70 -15.96
CA GLY A 180 6.09 -10.99 -17.23
C GLY A 180 7.31 -10.99 -18.14
N ILE A 181 8.51 -10.64 -17.60
CA ILE A 181 9.76 -10.58 -18.36
C ILE A 181 10.14 -11.95 -18.93
N PHE A 182 10.07 -13.00 -18.11
CA PHE A 182 10.37 -14.38 -18.51
C PHE A 182 9.11 -15.17 -18.90
N TYR A 183 8.10 -14.54 -19.27
CA TYR A 183 6.73 -14.95 -19.55
C TYR A 183 6.36 -16.36 -19.10
N SER A 184 5.71 -16.43 -17.98
CA SER A 184 5.44 -17.68 -17.27
C SER A 184 4.53 -18.63 -18.07
N PRO A 185 4.83 -19.96 -18.11
CA PRO A 185 3.95 -20.97 -18.69
C PRO A 185 2.54 -21.00 -18.07
N LEU A 186 2.38 -20.50 -16.84
CA LEU A 186 1.07 -20.43 -16.19
C LEU A 186 0.09 -19.53 -16.93
N TYR A 187 0.58 -18.48 -17.60
CA TYR A 187 -0.27 -17.59 -18.37
C TYR A 187 -0.90 -18.28 -19.57
N TYR A 188 -0.19 -19.27 -20.18
CA TYR A 188 -0.76 -20.14 -21.20
C TYR A 188 -1.71 -21.17 -20.60
N LYS A 189 -1.34 -21.80 -19.46
CA LYS A 189 -2.16 -22.83 -18.80
C LYS A 189 -3.54 -22.34 -18.38
N TYR A 190 -3.65 -21.05 -18.01
CA TYR A 190 -4.88 -20.43 -17.51
C TYR A 190 -5.47 -19.41 -18.48
N ASP A 191 -5.08 -19.42 -19.74
CA ASP A 191 -5.58 -18.57 -20.84
C ASP A 191 -5.45 -17.06 -20.64
N LEU A 192 -4.60 -16.63 -19.70
CA LEU A 192 -4.35 -15.20 -19.44
C LEU A 192 -3.57 -14.52 -20.57
N TRP A 193 -2.87 -15.27 -21.42
CA TRP A 193 -2.11 -14.74 -22.56
C TRP A 193 -2.96 -14.07 -23.62
N GLN A 194 -4.28 -14.32 -23.63
CA GLN A 194 -5.26 -13.71 -24.54
C GLN A 194 -5.75 -12.35 -24.03
N VAL A 195 -5.54 -12.04 -22.74
CA VAL A 195 -6.01 -10.82 -22.10
C VAL A 195 -5.11 -9.66 -22.46
N TRP A 196 -5.70 -8.54 -22.85
CA TRP A 196 -4.95 -7.34 -23.19
C TRP A 196 -4.08 -6.87 -22.01
N GLY A 197 -2.81 -6.55 -22.28
CA GLY A 197 -1.82 -6.18 -21.27
C GLY A 197 -1.23 -7.35 -20.49
N CYS A 198 -1.62 -8.60 -20.82
CA CYS A 198 -1.06 -9.83 -20.25
C CYS A 198 -0.43 -10.73 -21.33
N THR A 199 -0.34 -10.26 -22.56
CA THR A 199 0.24 -11.00 -23.68
C THR A 199 1.76 -11.06 -23.58
N PRO A 200 2.43 -12.06 -24.23
CA PRO A 200 3.89 -12.10 -24.25
C PRO A 200 4.56 -10.85 -24.81
N ALA A 201 3.90 -10.17 -25.75
CA ALA A 201 4.41 -8.93 -26.36
C ALA A 201 4.20 -7.69 -25.46
N TYR A 202 3.15 -7.68 -24.63
CA TYR A 202 2.77 -6.55 -23.78
C TYR A 202 2.34 -7.07 -22.39
N PRO A 203 3.27 -7.44 -21.50
CA PRO A 203 2.96 -7.98 -20.18
C PRO A 203 2.80 -6.90 -19.11
N ASP A 204 2.23 -5.72 -19.47
CA ASP A 204 2.22 -4.54 -18.61
C ASP A 204 1.34 -4.68 -17.36
N PHE A 205 0.30 -5.53 -17.42
CA PHE A 205 -0.66 -5.72 -16.32
C PHE A 205 -0.44 -6.99 -15.51
N VAL A 206 0.60 -7.78 -15.79
CA VAL A 206 0.87 -9.01 -15.03
C VAL A 206 1.24 -8.76 -13.57
N ALA A 207 1.73 -7.57 -13.23
CA ALA A 207 2.12 -7.18 -11.88
C ALA A 207 1.20 -6.08 -11.30
N ASP A 208 -0.09 -6.10 -11.60
CA ASP A 208 -1.03 -5.01 -11.28
C ASP A 208 -1.67 -5.12 -9.87
N ALA A 209 -1.50 -6.25 -9.18
CA ALA A 209 -1.97 -6.45 -7.81
C ALA A 209 -1.05 -7.39 -7.02
N PHE A 210 -0.89 -7.11 -5.71
CA PHE A 210 0.01 -7.91 -4.87
C PHE A 210 -0.62 -9.22 -4.38
N TYR A 211 -1.90 -9.23 -3.98
CA TYR A 211 -2.49 -10.45 -3.40
C TYR A 211 -2.51 -11.65 -4.36
N PRO A 212 -2.82 -11.52 -5.66
CA PRO A 212 -2.67 -12.63 -6.59
C PRO A 212 -1.27 -13.22 -6.64
N ASN A 213 -0.23 -12.38 -6.45
CA ASN A 213 1.15 -12.82 -6.42
C ASN A 213 1.43 -13.83 -5.29
N LEU A 214 0.66 -13.80 -4.20
CA LEU A 214 0.84 -14.75 -3.09
C LEU A 214 0.59 -16.21 -3.50
N ALA A 215 -0.15 -16.46 -4.57
CA ALA A 215 -0.43 -17.81 -5.06
C ALA A 215 0.84 -18.58 -5.45
N GLN A 216 1.90 -17.87 -5.86
CA GLN A 216 3.20 -18.50 -6.15
C GLN A 216 3.85 -19.16 -4.93
N PHE A 217 3.49 -18.74 -3.71
CA PHE A 217 3.99 -19.30 -2.44
C PHE A 217 3.02 -20.28 -1.79
N GLY A 218 1.87 -20.55 -2.43
CA GLY A 218 0.83 -21.44 -1.95
C GLY A 218 0.15 -20.95 -0.67
N ILE A 219 -0.67 -21.84 -0.09
CA ILE A 219 -1.39 -21.52 1.15
C ILE A 219 -0.43 -21.24 2.31
N VAL A 220 0.72 -21.91 2.34
CA VAL A 220 1.75 -21.70 3.37
C VAL A 220 2.26 -20.26 3.31
N GLY A 221 2.59 -19.75 2.12
CA GLY A 221 3.04 -18.36 1.96
C GLY A 221 1.97 -17.33 2.29
N VAL A 222 0.71 -17.59 1.89
CA VAL A 222 -0.44 -16.76 2.25
C VAL A 222 -0.58 -16.65 3.79
N LEU A 223 -0.57 -17.77 4.49
CA LEU A 223 -0.68 -17.81 5.95
C LEU A 223 0.49 -17.10 6.63
N LEU A 224 1.73 -17.29 6.16
CA LEU A 224 2.91 -16.61 6.70
C LEU A 224 2.85 -15.09 6.48
N PHE A 225 2.35 -14.65 5.32
CA PHE A 225 2.18 -13.22 5.04
C PHE A 225 1.16 -12.57 5.99
N PHE A 226 -0.02 -13.17 6.16
CA PHE A 226 -1.03 -12.64 7.07
C PHE A 226 -0.62 -12.76 8.53
N TYR A 227 0.12 -13.81 8.91
CA TYR A 227 0.72 -13.94 10.23
C TYR A 227 1.76 -12.81 10.51
N PHE A 228 2.57 -12.47 9.50
CA PHE A 228 3.48 -11.33 9.62
C PHE A 228 2.72 -10.03 9.88
N LEU A 229 1.65 -9.73 9.13
CA LEU A 229 0.84 -8.53 9.34
C LEU A 229 0.15 -8.52 10.70
N TYR A 230 -0.42 -9.66 11.11
CA TYR A 230 -1.02 -9.83 12.44
C TYR A 230 -0.01 -9.56 13.56
N LYS A 231 1.21 -10.07 13.44
CA LYS A 231 2.27 -9.79 14.41
C LYS A 231 2.63 -8.30 14.45
N ARG A 232 2.66 -7.61 13.30
CA ARG A 232 2.87 -6.14 13.26
C ARG A 232 1.72 -5.39 13.91
N TYR A 233 0.49 -5.79 13.64
CA TYR A 233 -0.69 -5.23 14.30
C TYR A 233 -0.59 -5.35 15.83
N ASN A 234 -0.28 -6.54 16.34
CA ASN A 234 -0.11 -6.76 17.79
C ASN A 234 1.02 -5.92 18.42
N GLU A 235 2.11 -5.69 17.70
CA GLU A 235 3.18 -4.78 18.17
C GLU A 235 2.68 -3.33 18.23
N ILE A 236 1.95 -2.87 17.22
CA ILE A 236 1.37 -1.53 17.18
C ILE A 236 0.37 -1.32 18.32
N THR A 237 -0.48 -2.31 18.63
CA THR A 237 -1.47 -2.19 19.72
C THR A 237 -0.86 -2.09 21.11
N ARG A 238 0.41 -2.46 21.28
CA ARG A 238 1.15 -2.37 22.54
C ARG A 238 1.87 -1.03 22.72
N LEU A 239 1.89 -0.16 21.72
CA LEU A 239 2.52 1.15 21.84
C LEU A 239 1.77 2.04 22.82
N LYS A 240 2.48 2.58 23.81
CA LYS A 240 1.92 3.49 24.82
C LYS A 240 1.62 4.87 24.25
N ASN A 241 2.42 5.31 23.29
CA ASN A 241 2.25 6.61 22.62
C ASN A 241 1.13 6.53 21.56
N VAL A 242 0.06 7.27 21.78
CA VAL A 242 -1.13 7.27 20.91
C VAL A 242 -0.82 7.74 19.49
N ASP A 243 0.10 8.69 19.30
CA ASP A 243 0.50 9.14 17.95
C ASP A 243 1.24 8.04 17.20
N ARG A 244 2.08 7.26 17.88
CA ARG A 244 2.77 6.10 17.31
C ARG A 244 1.81 4.97 16.95
N TYR A 245 0.84 4.73 17.83
CA TYR A 245 -0.22 3.77 17.59
C TYR A 245 -1.04 4.12 16.33
N ILE A 246 -1.51 5.37 16.23
CA ILE A 246 -2.28 5.85 15.08
C ILE A 246 -1.46 5.75 13.79
N LEU A 247 -0.20 6.21 13.83
CA LEU A 247 0.69 6.11 12.68
C LEU A 247 0.86 4.66 12.22
N GLY A 248 1.06 3.74 13.17
CA GLY A 248 1.17 2.31 12.87
C GLY A 248 -0.07 1.75 12.18
N LEU A 249 -1.26 2.13 12.65
CA LEU A 249 -2.53 1.75 12.00
C LEU A 249 -2.64 2.32 10.59
N ILE A 250 -2.29 3.60 10.39
CA ILE A 250 -2.32 4.23 9.06
C ILE A 250 -1.39 3.47 8.11
N VAL A 251 -0.18 3.14 8.54
CA VAL A 251 0.79 2.41 7.72
C VAL A 251 0.27 1.01 7.36
N LEU A 252 -0.27 0.26 8.32
CA LEU A 252 -0.84 -1.06 8.04
C LEU A 252 -2.04 -1.00 7.09
N ILE A 253 -2.96 -0.06 7.32
CA ILE A 253 -4.12 0.14 6.45
C ILE A 253 -3.65 0.50 5.04
N THR A 254 -2.66 1.39 4.90
CA THR A 254 -2.11 1.75 3.60
C THR A 254 -1.52 0.53 2.88
N ILE A 255 -0.72 -0.29 3.57
CA ILE A 255 -0.16 -1.52 2.99
C ILE A 255 -1.27 -2.45 2.52
N LEU A 256 -2.31 -2.67 3.34
CA LEU A 256 -3.41 -3.57 3.01
C LEU A 256 -4.22 -3.07 1.80
N PHE A 257 -4.62 -1.81 1.78
CA PHE A 257 -5.44 -1.25 0.71
C PHE A 257 -4.68 -1.08 -0.60
N GLU A 258 -3.43 -0.59 -0.55
CA GLU A 258 -2.60 -0.45 -1.76
C GLU A 258 -2.35 -1.82 -2.41
N SER A 259 -2.17 -2.87 -1.63
CA SER A 259 -1.90 -4.24 -2.12
C SER A 259 -3.05 -4.87 -2.89
N VAL A 260 -4.28 -4.35 -2.76
CA VAL A 260 -5.44 -4.83 -3.55
C VAL A 260 -5.27 -4.51 -5.04
N ALA A 261 -4.70 -3.37 -5.38
CA ALA A 261 -4.64 -2.90 -6.76
C ALA A 261 -3.28 -2.30 -7.12
N ASP A 262 -2.21 -2.79 -6.49
CA ASP A 262 -0.83 -2.39 -6.76
C ASP A 262 0.14 -3.39 -6.12
N THR A 263 1.31 -3.52 -6.69
CA THR A 263 2.44 -4.31 -6.14
C THR A 263 3.38 -3.46 -5.29
N MET A 264 2.86 -2.47 -4.55
CA MET A 264 3.65 -1.54 -3.74
C MET A 264 4.65 -2.26 -2.82
N ILE A 265 4.24 -3.39 -2.21
CA ILE A 265 5.10 -4.18 -1.31
C ILE A 265 6.36 -4.69 -2.00
N LEU A 266 6.29 -5.01 -3.29
CA LEU A 266 7.41 -5.52 -4.08
C LEU A 266 8.23 -4.42 -4.75
N SER A 267 7.80 -3.16 -4.63
CA SER A 267 8.45 -2.01 -5.24
C SER A 267 9.20 -1.15 -4.22
N ASN A 268 10.05 -0.25 -4.72
CA ASN A 268 10.75 0.75 -3.91
C ASN A 268 9.79 1.65 -3.10
N ARG A 269 8.54 1.81 -3.53
CA ARG A 269 7.50 2.58 -2.82
C ARG A 269 7.15 1.97 -1.46
N GLY A 270 7.22 0.64 -1.33
CA GLY A 270 6.97 -0.07 -0.07
C GLY A 270 8.08 0.10 0.98
N VAL A 271 9.30 0.40 0.57
CA VAL A 271 10.47 0.48 1.46
C VAL A 271 10.23 1.42 2.63
N LEU A 272 9.68 2.62 2.38
CA LEU A 272 9.44 3.63 3.40
C LEU A 272 8.41 3.19 4.45
N PHE A 273 7.38 2.46 4.05
CA PHE A 273 6.36 1.95 4.98
C PHE A 273 6.93 0.86 5.90
N PHE A 274 7.75 -0.04 5.37
CA PHE A 274 8.42 -1.06 6.19
C PHE A 274 9.51 -0.46 7.09
N LEU A 275 10.17 0.60 6.67
CA LEU A 275 11.08 1.37 7.50
C LEU A 275 10.36 1.96 8.71
N ILE A 276 9.20 2.61 8.49
CA ILE A 276 8.41 3.19 9.57
C ILE A 276 7.92 2.11 10.54
N LEU A 277 7.44 0.96 10.04
CA LEU A 277 7.07 -0.17 10.90
C LEU A 277 8.24 -0.66 11.77
N GLY A 278 9.44 -0.71 11.20
CA GLY A 278 10.66 -1.07 11.95
C GLY A 278 11.00 -0.06 13.05
N MET A 279 10.83 1.24 12.77
CA MET A 279 11.03 2.30 13.75
C MET A 279 9.99 2.24 14.89
N LEU A 280 8.73 1.98 14.57
CA LEU A 280 7.66 1.82 15.57
C LEU A 280 7.91 0.62 16.50
N ARG A 281 8.48 -0.46 15.98
CA ARG A 281 8.89 -1.59 16.81
C ARG A 281 9.99 -1.21 17.78
N ASN A 282 10.94 -0.37 17.37
CA ASN A 282 11.99 0.13 18.28
C ASN A 282 11.42 1.00 19.39
N ASP A 283 10.42 1.85 19.08
CA ASP A 283 9.73 2.63 20.11
C ASP A 283 9.05 1.69 21.13
N LEU A 284 8.42 0.60 20.68
CA LEU A 284 7.83 -0.40 21.56
C LEU A 284 8.87 -1.08 22.48
N LEU A 285 10.05 -1.41 21.95
CA LEU A 285 11.12 -2.02 22.74
C LEU A 285 11.62 -1.09 23.84
N LYS A 286 11.71 0.22 23.57
CA LYS A 286 12.06 1.25 24.56
C LYS A 286 10.97 1.45 25.63
N ASP A 287 9.71 1.36 25.24
CA ASP A 287 8.59 1.50 26.17
C ASP A 287 8.50 0.35 27.19
N ASN A 288 9.15 -0.78 26.89
CA ASN A 288 9.16 -1.99 27.71
C ASN A 288 10.50 -2.20 28.47
N SER A 289 11.55 -1.43 28.16
CA SER A 289 12.83 -1.39 28.90
C SER A 289 12.77 -0.36 30.02
#